data_2f79fec7eae07a2bea6eab3fa8b3d7df
#
_entry.id   2f79fec7eae07a2bea6eab3fa8b3d7df
#
_cell.length_a   1.000
_cell.length_b   1.000
_cell.length_c   1.000
_cell.angle_alpha   90.00
_cell.angle_beta   90.00
_cell.angle_gamma   90.00
#
_symmetry.space_group_name_H-M   'P 1'
#
loop_
_entity.id
_entity.type
_entity.pdbx_description
1 polymer ?
#
loop_
_entity_poly.entity_id
_entity_poly.type
_entity_poly.pdbx_seq_one_letter_code
_entity_poly.pdbx_strand_id
1 'polypeptide(L)'
;NPRQRTLPLQTLIDQRGETKSALEIVLEEAAGAGIEEFCVIVCPGDETAYAEACGALRSRVRFIAQPTARGYGHAILCGRDFVGDQPFLHLVGDHLHVAHGTTSCARQLIAVANTENASVSAVQPTRESHLTSYGAIGGKLIGGARPLYQIDTVLEKPTPTVAEQHLIVPGLRAGFYLCFFGLHVLGPDLFAILDE
;
A
#
# COMPACT_ATOMS: atom_id res chain seq x y z
N ASN A 1 9.62 8.15 12.42
CA ASN A 1 9.73 7.40 13.66
C ASN A 1 10.81 6.31 13.50
N PRO A 2 11.89 6.28 14.32
CA PRO A 2 12.97 5.29 14.21
C PRO A 2 12.46 3.83 14.23
N ARG A 3 11.40 3.54 14.99
CA ARG A 3 10.83 2.18 15.07
C ARG A 3 10.16 1.73 13.76
N GLN A 4 9.48 2.63 13.05
CA GLN A 4 8.87 2.30 11.76
C GLN A 4 9.91 2.03 10.67
N ARG A 5 11.05 2.70 10.74
CA ARG A 5 12.17 2.54 9.81
C ARG A 5 12.77 1.12 9.82
N THR A 6 12.66 0.39 10.91
CA THR A 6 13.20 -0.97 11.04
C THR A 6 12.15 -2.07 10.89
N LEU A 7 10.86 -1.75 10.77
CA LEU A 7 9.80 -2.74 10.60
C LEU A 7 10.00 -3.62 9.35
N PRO A 8 10.36 -3.08 8.17
CA PRO A 8 10.61 -3.90 6.99
C PRO A 8 11.77 -4.88 7.13
N LEU A 9 12.70 -4.60 8.05
CA LEU A 9 13.88 -5.42 8.31
C LEU A 9 13.63 -6.53 9.35
N GLN A 10 12.46 -6.53 10.00
CA GLN A 10 12.14 -7.56 11.00
C GLN A 10 11.96 -8.92 10.36
N THR A 11 12.49 -9.93 11.04
CA THR A 11 12.40 -11.32 10.62
C THR A 11 11.09 -11.94 11.07
N LEU A 12 10.40 -12.59 10.15
CA LEU A 12 9.14 -13.29 10.35
C LEU A 12 9.24 -14.72 9.84
N ILE A 13 8.32 -15.57 10.25
CA ILE A 13 8.17 -16.93 9.72
C ILE A 13 6.98 -16.90 8.76
N ASP A 14 7.24 -17.26 7.50
CA ASP A 14 6.20 -17.32 6.48
C ASP A 14 5.29 -18.56 6.63
N GLN A 15 4.29 -18.69 5.76
CA GLN A 15 3.34 -19.81 5.77
C GLN A 15 3.98 -21.19 5.50
N ARG A 16 5.21 -21.20 4.96
CA ARG A 16 5.99 -22.42 4.68
C ARG A 16 6.94 -22.78 5.81
N GLY A 17 7.00 -21.94 6.87
CA GLY A 17 7.94 -22.10 7.97
C GLY A 17 9.33 -21.55 7.66
N GLU A 18 9.50 -20.79 6.58
CA GLU A 18 10.76 -20.16 6.21
C GLU A 18 10.93 -18.80 6.91
N THR A 19 12.14 -18.52 7.33
CA THR A 19 12.49 -17.26 7.98
C THR A 19 12.81 -16.21 6.92
N LYS A 20 12.02 -15.13 6.86
CA LYS A 20 12.15 -14.04 5.87
C LYS A 20 12.04 -12.68 6.55
N SER A 21 12.59 -11.65 5.93
CA SER A 21 12.31 -10.28 6.36
C SER A 21 10.88 -9.87 5.95
N ALA A 22 10.29 -8.90 6.64
CA ALA A 22 9.00 -8.34 6.22
C ALA A 22 9.09 -7.73 4.81
N LEU A 23 10.23 -7.09 4.47
CA LEU A 23 10.48 -6.55 3.13
C LEU A 23 10.46 -7.65 2.05
N GLU A 24 11.13 -8.78 2.30
CA GLU A 24 11.14 -9.90 1.36
C GLU A 24 9.72 -10.42 1.10
N ILE A 25 8.90 -10.56 2.15
CA ILE A 25 7.50 -10.98 2.02
C ILE A 25 6.69 -9.99 1.18
N VAL A 26 6.88 -8.68 1.38
CA VAL A 26 6.20 -7.63 0.59
C VAL A 26 6.65 -7.67 -0.87
N LEU A 27 7.94 -7.88 -1.13
CA LEU A 27 8.46 -8.02 -2.49
C LEU A 27 7.93 -9.29 -3.18
N GLU A 28 7.84 -10.42 -2.46
CA GLU A 28 7.26 -11.67 -2.98
C GLU A 28 5.77 -11.52 -3.32
N GLU A 29 5.00 -10.77 -2.53
CA GLU A 29 3.59 -10.45 -2.83
C GLU A 29 3.48 -9.72 -4.18
N ALA A 30 4.31 -8.71 -4.42
CA ALA A 30 4.35 -7.96 -5.67
C ALA A 30 4.88 -8.80 -6.84
N ALA A 31 5.96 -9.57 -6.64
CA ALA A 31 6.50 -10.50 -7.66
C ALA A 31 5.47 -11.56 -8.05
N GLY A 32 4.74 -12.11 -7.09
CA GLY A 32 3.65 -13.05 -7.32
C GLY A 32 2.49 -12.45 -8.13
N ALA A 33 2.34 -11.14 -8.12
CA ALA A 33 1.37 -10.42 -8.93
C ALA A 33 1.85 -10.11 -10.37
N GLY A 34 3.12 -10.42 -10.70
CA GLY A 34 3.70 -10.22 -12.02
C GLY A 34 4.58 -8.98 -12.14
N ILE A 35 4.90 -8.32 -11.02
CA ILE A 35 5.84 -7.19 -11.02
C ILE A 35 7.27 -7.72 -11.16
N GLU A 36 8.04 -7.18 -12.10
CA GLU A 36 9.38 -7.65 -12.43
C GLU A 36 10.48 -6.79 -11.81
N GLU A 37 10.28 -5.48 -11.68
CA GLU A 37 11.24 -4.52 -11.15
C GLU A 37 10.66 -3.78 -9.95
N PHE A 38 11.49 -3.53 -8.96
CA PHE A 38 11.09 -2.90 -7.70
C PHE A 38 11.93 -1.67 -7.41
N CYS A 39 11.28 -0.65 -6.85
CA CYS A 39 11.94 0.50 -6.27
C CYS A 39 11.61 0.56 -4.77
N VAL A 40 12.63 0.60 -3.94
CA VAL A 40 12.46 0.78 -2.50
C VAL A 40 13.04 2.14 -2.10
N ILE A 41 12.17 2.99 -1.58
CA ILE A 41 12.57 4.31 -1.08
C ILE A 41 13.04 4.15 0.36
N VAL A 42 14.26 4.56 0.63
CA VAL A 42 14.93 4.39 1.92
C VAL A 42 15.42 5.73 2.49
N CYS A 43 15.73 5.76 3.77
CA CYS A 43 16.49 6.87 4.34
C CYS A 43 17.95 6.76 3.88
N PRO A 44 18.64 7.88 3.65
CA PRO A 44 20.08 7.86 3.33
C PRO A 44 20.88 7.04 4.35
N GLY A 45 21.69 6.12 3.86
CA GLY A 45 22.52 5.21 4.66
C GLY A 45 21.87 3.88 5.05
N ASP A 46 20.59 3.63 4.70
CA ASP A 46 19.92 2.36 4.99
C ASP A 46 20.02 1.36 3.83
N GLU A 47 20.55 1.76 2.69
CA GLU A 47 20.53 0.99 1.43
C GLU A 47 21.10 -0.42 1.62
N THR A 48 22.20 -0.55 2.37
CA THR A 48 22.86 -1.85 2.60
C THR A 48 21.97 -2.78 3.43
N ALA A 49 21.40 -2.30 4.54
CA ALA A 49 20.56 -3.11 5.40
C ALA A 49 19.28 -3.57 4.67
N TYR A 50 18.69 -2.69 3.88
CA TYR A 50 17.52 -3.03 3.07
C TYR A 50 17.88 -3.98 1.93
N ALA A 51 19.08 -3.85 1.34
CA ALA A 51 19.56 -4.76 0.31
C ALA A 51 19.73 -6.19 0.83
N GLU A 52 20.26 -6.35 2.03
CA GLU A 52 20.39 -7.66 2.70
C GLU A 52 19.01 -8.27 3.01
N ALA A 53 18.02 -7.43 3.32
CA ALA A 53 16.67 -7.87 3.65
C ALA A 53 15.81 -8.27 2.43
N CYS A 54 16.27 -8.07 1.19
CA CYS A 54 15.51 -8.41 -0.03
C CYS A 54 15.56 -9.89 -0.41
N GLY A 55 16.35 -10.70 0.25
CA GLY A 55 16.49 -12.12 -0.06
C GLY A 55 16.83 -12.37 -1.54
N ALA A 56 16.16 -13.32 -2.14
CA ALA A 56 16.39 -13.72 -3.55
C ALA A 56 16.00 -12.63 -4.57
N LEU A 57 15.20 -11.64 -4.19
CA LEU A 57 14.73 -10.57 -5.09
C LEU A 57 15.70 -9.38 -5.17
N ARG A 58 16.82 -9.41 -4.45
CA ARG A 58 17.78 -8.30 -4.36
C ARG A 58 18.21 -7.71 -5.71
N SER A 59 18.46 -8.57 -6.70
CA SER A 59 18.91 -8.15 -8.03
C SER A 59 17.86 -7.41 -8.85
N ARG A 60 16.60 -7.49 -8.46
CA ARG A 60 15.44 -6.82 -9.08
C ARG A 60 15.07 -5.53 -8.38
N VAL A 61 15.76 -5.17 -7.28
CA VAL A 61 15.42 -4.01 -6.45
C VAL A 61 16.42 -2.88 -6.68
N ARG A 62 15.88 -1.71 -7.04
CA ARG A 62 16.59 -0.43 -7.03
C ARG A 62 16.27 0.32 -5.75
N PHE A 63 17.29 0.81 -5.06
CA PHE A 63 17.15 1.66 -3.88
C PHE A 63 17.31 3.12 -4.27
N ILE A 64 16.39 3.96 -3.78
CA ILE A 64 16.43 5.41 -3.95
C ILE A 64 16.34 6.03 -2.56
N ALA A 65 17.34 6.82 -2.21
CA ALA A 65 17.33 7.54 -0.95
C ALA A 65 16.39 8.75 -1.00
N GLN A 66 15.50 8.88 -0.02
CA GLN A 66 14.75 10.11 0.21
C GLN A 66 15.69 11.11 0.91
N PRO A 67 16.17 12.15 0.24
CA PRO A 67 17.25 12.99 0.77
C PRO A 67 16.84 13.81 2.00
N THR A 68 15.55 14.14 2.08
CA THR A 68 14.96 14.90 3.19
C THR A 68 13.59 14.31 3.54
N ALA A 69 13.34 14.06 4.81
CA ALA A 69 12.10 13.47 5.31
C ALA A 69 10.93 14.47 5.25
N ARG A 70 10.42 14.77 4.04
CA ARG A 70 9.30 15.69 3.79
C ARG A 70 7.92 15.01 3.86
N GLY A 71 7.85 13.77 4.29
CA GLY A 71 6.61 13.00 4.40
C GLY A 71 6.45 11.90 3.35
N TYR A 72 5.30 11.23 3.42
CA TYR A 72 5.00 10.04 2.63
C TYR A 72 4.85 10.35 1.13
N GLY A 73 4.10 11.40 0.76
CA GLY A 73 3.96 11.81 -0.64
C GLY A 73 5.29 12.12 -1.30
N HIS A 74 6.21 12.79 -0.58
CA HIS A 74 7.55 13.05 -1.08
C HIS A 74 8.38 11.77 -1.26
N ALA A 75 8.18 10.74 -0.43
CA ALA A 75 8.83 9.45 -0.65
C ALA A 75 8.35 8.81 -1.96
N ILE A 76 7.05 8.84 -2.25
CA ILE A 76 6.50 8.37 -3.53
C ILE A 76 7.08 9.19 -4.70
N LEU A 77 7.16 10.50 -4.56
CA LEU A 77 7.70 11.40 -5.58
C LEU A 77 9.16 11.07 -5.95
N CYS A 78 9.98 10.62 -4.99
CA CYS A 78 11.35 10.16 -5.25
C CYS A 78 11.41 8.97 -6.23
N GLY A 79 10.34 8.21 -6.37
CA GLY A 79 10.23 7.08 -7.30
C GLY A 79 9.83 7.47 -8.74
N ARG A 80 9.54 8.74 -9.04
CA ARG A 80 9.04 9.19 -10.35
C ARG A 80 9.88 8.70 -11.53
N ASP A 81 11.19 8.91 -11.49
CA ASP A 81 12.09 8.54 -12.59
C ASP A 81 12.19 7.03 -12.81
N PHE A 82 11.91 6.24 -11.77
CA PHE A 82 11.83 4.79 -11.87
C PHE A 82 10.53 4.34 -12.51
N VAL A 83 9.42 4.95 -12.13
CA VAL A 83 8.08 4.60 -12.60
C VAL A 83 7.85 5.07 -14.05
N GLY A 84 8.33 6.28 -14.41
CA GLY A 84 8.05 6.90 -15.68
C GLY A 84 6.56 7.18 -15.87
N ASP A 85 6.05 6.92 -17.09
CA ASP A 85 4.66 7.20 -17.47
C ASP A 85 3.74 5.97 -17.38
N GLN A 86 4.09 5.00 -16.54
CA GLN A 86 3.30 3.77 -16.40
C GLN A 86 2.51 3.75 -15.08
N PRO A 87 1.34 3.07 -15.04
CA PRO A 87 0.73 2.71 -13.77
C PRO A 87 1.67 1.82 -12.94
N PHE A 88 1.64 1.98 -11.64
CA PHE A 88 2.52 1.23 -10.74
C PHE A 88 1.79 0.68 -9.53
N LEU A 89 2.28 -0.45 -9.05
CA LEU A 89 1.86 -1.02 -7.77
C LEU A 89 2.65 -0.37 -6.64
N HIS A 90 1.96 0.20 -5.67
CA HIS A 90 2.54 0.81 -4.49
C HIS A 90 2.18 0.02 -3.24
N LEU A 91 3.20 -0.34 -2.44
CA LEU A 91 3.05 -0.98 -1.14
C LEU A 91 3.83 -0.20 -0.08
N VAL A 92 3.26 -0.09 1.12
CA VAL A 92 4.01 0.38 2.29
C VAL A 92 4.80 -0.77 2.90
N GLY A 93 5.99 -0.50 3.43
CA GLY A 93 6.91 -1.53 3.92
C GLY A 93 6.59 -2.06 5.32
N ASP A 94 5.55 -1.57 5.99
CA ASP A 94 5.19 -1.91 7.36
C ASP A 94 3.83 -2.66 7.48
N HIS A 95 3.23 -3.02 6.34
CA HIS A 95 2.01 -3.82 6.30
C HIS A 95 2.20 -5.10 5.47
N LEU A 96 1.69 -6.20 5.97
CA LEU A 96 1.63 -7.47 5.26
C LEU A 96 0.19 -7.74 4.80
N HIS A 97 0.06 -8.23 3.58
CA HIS A 97 -1.23 -8.52 2.97
C HIS A 97 -1.44 -10.03 2.89
N VAL A 98 -2.56 -10.52 3.42
CA VAL A 98 -2.90 -11.96 3.45
C VAL A 98 -4.20 -12.17 2.69
N ALA A 99 -4.14 -12.95 1.62
CA ALA A 99 -5.31 -13.37 0.87
C ALA A 99 -5.93 -14.65 1.45
N HIS A 100 -7.25 -14.73 1.50
CA HIS A 100 -7.97 -15.95 1.93
C HIS A 100 -8.13 -16.99 0.80
N GLY A 101 -7.56 -16.75 -0.37
CA GLY A 101 -7.65 -17.64 -1.54
C GLY A 101 -6.30 -17.87 -2.19
N THR A 102 -6.32 -18.44 -3.40
CA THR A 102 -5.10 -18.73 -4.17
C THR A 102 -4.52 -17.53 -4.91
N THR A 103 -5.28 -16.42 -5.02
CA THR A 103 -4.86 -15.21 -5.72
C THR A 103 -4.43 -14.17 -4.69
N SER A 104 -3.20 -13.68 -4.79
CA SER A 104 -2.62 -12.68 -3.88
C SER A 104 -3.40 -11.35 -3.91
N CYS A 105 -3.29 -10.55 -2.84
CA CYS A 105 -3.98 -9.26 -2.74
C CYS A 105 -3.54 -8.29 -3.86
N ALA A 106 -2.24 -8.25 -4.14
CA ALA A 106 -1.68 -7.40 -5.19
C ALA A 106 -2.21 -7.79 -6.58
N ARG A 107 -2.25 -9.10 -6.90
CA ARG A 107 -2.81 -9.59 -8.17
C ARG A 107 -4.29 -9.27 -8.31
N GLN A 108 -5.06 -9.39 -7.24
CA GLN A 108 -6.47 -9.02 -7.23
C GLN A 108 -6.66 -7.52 -7.54
N LEU A 109 -5.84 -6.67 -6.91
CA LEU A 109 -5.93 -5.23 -7.09
C LEU A 109 -5.55 -4.80 -8.51
N ILE A 110 -4.46 -5.36 -9.06
CA ILE A 110 -4.03 -5.11 -10.45
C ILE A 110 -5.13 -5.52 -11.44
N ALA A 111 -5.78 -6.66 -11.23
CA ALA A 111 -6.87 -7.12 -12.10
C ALA A 111 -8.05 -6.13 -12.09
N VAL A 112 -8.40 -5.57 -10.93
CA VAL A 112 -9.44 -4.53 -10.81
C VAL A 112 -8.99 -3.24 -11.51
N ALA A 113 -7.78 -2.77 -11.26
CA ALA A 113 -7.25 -1.55 -11.89
C ALA A 113 -7.27 -1.63 -13.42
N ASN A 114 -6.88 -2.79 -13.98
CA ASN A 114 -6.92 -3.04 -15.42
C ASN A 114 -8.36 -3.07 -15.98
N THR A 115 -9.31 -3.63 -15.23
CA THR A 115 -10.72 -3.69 -15.64
C THR A 115 -11.38 -2.32 -15.61
N GLU A 116 -11.13 -1.55 -14.56
CA GLU A 116 -11.74 -0.24 -14.36
C GLU A 116 -10.96 0.87 -15.09
N ASN A 117 -9.75 0.59 -15.57
CA ASN A 117 -8.82 1.56 -16.17
C ASN A 117 -8.64 2.81 -15.28
N ALA A 118 -8.41 2.58 -13.99
CA ALA A 118 -8.37 3.62 -12.97
C ALA A 118 -7.35 3.29 -11.86
N SER A 119 -6.95 4.31 -11.11
CA SER A 119 -6.24 4.12 -9.85
C SER A 119 -7.14 3.42 -8.84
N VAL A 120 -6.64 2.39 -8.18
CA VAL A 120 -7.41 1.56 -7.24
C VAL A 120 -6.64 1.35 -5.94
N SER A 121 -7.35 1.41 -4.83
CA SER A 121 -6.77 1.23 -3.49
C SER A 121 -7.46 0.08 -2.77
N ALA A 122 -6.68 -0.79 -2.14
CA ALA A 122 -7.22 -1.79 -1.24
C ALA A 122 -7.68 -1.14 0.06
N VAL A 123 -8.87 -1.51 0.50
CA VAL A 123 -9.47 -1.05 1.75
C VAL A 123 -9.99 -2.22 2.57
N GLN A 124 -10.05 -2.05 3.88
CA GLN A 124 -10.59 -3.05 4.79
C GLN A 124 -11.55 -2.42 5.79
N PRO A 125 -12.69 -3.07 6.08
CA PRO A 125 -13.57 -2.66 7.15
C PRO A 125 -12.85 -2.68 8.51
N THR A 126 -12.73 -1.53 9.13
CA THR A 126 -11.97 -1.28 10.36
C THR A 126 -12.88 -0.68 11.42
N ARG A 127 -12.75 -1.11 12.66
CA ARG A 127 -13.53 -0.57 13.78
C ARG A 127 -13.19 0.90 14.04
N GLU A 128 -14.18 1.68 14.43
CA GLU A 128 -14.05 3.10 14.77
C GLU A 128 -12.94 3.42 15.79
N SER A 129 -12.66 2.48 16.72
CA SER A 129 -11.59 2.63 17.72
C SER A 129 -10.17 2.71 17.12
N HIS A 130 -10.00 2.34 15.86
CA HIS A 130 -8.71 2.36 15.14
C HIS A 130 -8.62 3.46 14.09
N LEU A 131 -9.68 4.24 13.86
CA LEU A 131 -9.73 5.27 12.80
C LEU A 131 -8.61 6.32 12.92
N THR A 132 -8.23 6.69 14.12
CA THR A 132 -7.17 7.68 14.35
C THR A 132 -5.77 7.21 13.93
N SER A 133 -5.64 5.95 13.49
CA SER A 133 -4.38 5.39 13.00
C SER A 133 -4.29 5.30 11.48
N TYR A 134 -5.40 5.39 10.75
CA TYR A 134 -5.48 5.11 9.31
C TYR A 134 -6.20 6.20 8.54
N GLY A 135 -5.83 6.38 7.27
CA GLY A 135 -6.67 7.06 6.30
C GLY A 135 -7.93 6.26 6.04
N ALA A 136 -9.09 6.91 5.99
CA ALA A 136 -10.38 6.27 5.79
C ALA A 136 -11.14 6.91 4.63
N ILE A 137 -12.04 6.13 4.01
CA ILE A 137 -12.80 6.55 2.84
C ILE A 137 -14.30 6.48 3.08
N GLY A 138 -15.03 7.41 2.45
CA GLY A 138 -16.45 7.33 2.15
C GLY A 138 -16.65 7.02 0.67
N GLY A 139 -17.78 6.43 0.33
CA GLY A 139 -18.07 6.10 -1.05
C GLY A 139 -19.30 5.21 -1.23
N LYS A 140 -19.48 4.71 -2.45
CA LYS A 140 -20.62 3.89 -2.84
C LYS A 140 -20.16 2.52 -3.33
N LEU A 141 -20.83 1.47 -2.92
CA LEU A 141 -20.68 0.15 -3.52
C LEU A 141 -21.18 0.21 -4.97
N ILE A 142 -20.30 -0.06 -5.93
CA ILE A 142 -20.63 -0.03 -7.36
C ILE A 142 -20.82 -1.43 -7.95
N GLY A 143 -20.76 -2.47 -7.13
CA GLY A 143 -21.11 -3.84 -7.51
C GLY A 143 -19.92 -4.71 -7.88
N GLY A 144 -20.24 -5.90 -8.40
CA GLY A 144 -19.28 -6.91 -8.83
C GLY A 144 -19.28 -8.16 -7.95
N ALA A 145 -18.58 -9.21 -8.41
CA ALA A 145 -18.40 -10.45 -7.65
C ALA A 145 -17.58 -10.23 -6.36
N ARG A 146 -16.90 -9.10 -6.25
CA ARG A 146 -16.18 -8.62 -5.07
C ARG A 146 -16.63 -7.21 -4.74
N PRO A 147 -16.61 -6.81 -3.45
CA PRO A 147 -16.95 -5.45 -3.06
C PRO A 147 -16.00 -4.46 -3.74
N LEU A 148 -16.54 -3.63 -4.63
CA LEU A 148 -15.85 -2.52 -5.28
C LEU A 148 -16.59 -1.23 -4.93
N TYR A 149 -15.83 -0.22 -4.48
CA TYR A 149 -16.38 1.04 -4.03
C TYR A 149 -15.86 2.19 -4.87
N GLN A 150 -16.75 3.07 -5.30
CA GLN A 150 -16.36 4.38 -5.82
C GLN A 150 -16.09 5.30 -4.65
N ILE A 151 -14.85 5.77 -4.53
CA ILE A 151 -14.43 6.69 -3.46
C ILE A 151 -14.90 8.09 -3.81
N ASP A 152 -15.58 8.76 -2.88
CA ASP A 152 -16.00 10.16 -3.01
C ASP A 152 -15.38 11.07 -1.94
N THR A 153 -14.92 10.49 -0.83
CA THR A 153 -14.35 11.23 0.30
C THR A 153 -13.17 10.46 0.87
N VAL A 154 -12.09 11.16 1.18
CA VAL A 154 -10.90 10.61 1.88
C VAL A 154 -10.57 11.52 3.05
N LEU A 155 -10.41 10.94 4.24
CA LEU A 155 -10.01 11.66 5.44
C LEU A 155 -8.84 10.93 6.12
N GLU A 156 -7.81 11.68 6.45
CA GLU A 156 -6.64 11.16 7.17
C GLU A 156 -6.92 11.14 8.67
N LYS A 157 -6.85 9.96 9.28
CA LYS A 157 -6.99 9.73 10.73
C LYS A 157 -8.19 10.44 11.35
N PRO A 158 -9.40 10.25 10.81
CA PRO A 158 -10.59 10.94 11.32
C PRO A 158 -10.94 10.47 12.72
N THR A 159 -11.57 11.36 13.48
CA THR A 159 -12.24 10.95 14.72
C THR A 159 -13.51 10.17 14.40
N PRO A 160 -14.01 9.30 15.31
CA PRO A 160 -15.28 8.58 15.10
C PRO A 160 -16.44 9.49 14.71
N THR A 161 -16.57 10.65 15.39
CA THR A 161 -17.63 11.62 15.10
C THR A 161 -17.55 12.16 13.67
N VAL A 162 -16.36 12.50 13.20
CA VAL A 162 -16.16 13.00 11.82
C VAL A 162 -16.43 11.88 10.80
N ALA A 163 -16.00 10.66 11.10
CA ALA A 163 -16.26 9.51 10.25
C ALA A 163 -17.75 9.18 10.14
N GLU A 164 -18.50 9.27 11.24
CA GLU A 164 -19.95 9.07 11.25
C GLU A 164 -20.68 10.09 10.36
N GLN A 165 -20.17 11.31 10.27
CA GLN A 165 -20.78 12.36 9.45
C GLN A 165 -20.44 12.24 7.94
N HIS A 166 -19.25 11.71 7.59
CA HIS A 166 -18.73 11.86 6.23
C HIS A 166 -18.32 10.55 5.55
N LEU A 167 -18.14 9.44 6.29
CA LEU A 167 -17.54 8.22 5.78
C LEU A 167 -18.44 6.99 5.90
N ILE A 168 -19.74 7.18 6.08
CA ILE A 168 -20.69 6.04 6.10
C ILE A 168 -20.79 5.45 4.69
N VAL A 169 -20.50 4.16 4.59
CA VAL A 169 -20.69 3.39 3.36
C VAL A 169 -21.87 2.44 3.56
N PRO A 170 -22.94 2.55 2.77
CA PRO A 170 -24.08 1.66 2.86
C PRO A 170 -23.69 0.19 2.74
N GLY A 171 -24.24 -0.66 3.62
CA GLY A 171 -23.95 -2.09 3.65
C GLY A 171 -22.82 -2.51 4.61
N LEU A 172 -22.05 -1.58 5.16
CA LEU A 172 -21.13 -1.88 6.24
C LEU A 172 -21.88 -1.97 7.59
N ARG A 173 -21.33 -2.80 8.48
CA ARG A 173 -21.79 -2.86 9.86
C ARG A 173 -21.55 -1.51 10.55
N ALA A 174 -22.51 -1.05 11.36
CA ALA A 174 -22.35 0.15 12.17
C ALA A 174 -21.08 0.11 13.02
N GLY A 175 -20.35 1.23 13.10
CA GLY A 175 -19.07 1.36 13.79
C GLY A 175 -17.88 0.75 13.01
N PHE A 176 -18.07 0.41 11.72
CA PHE A 176 -16.99 0.00 10.81
C PHE A 176 -16.90 0.97 9.65
N TYR A 177 -15.66 1.27 9.25
CA TYR A 177 -15.31 2.19 8.16
C TYR A 177 -14.27 1.57 7.26
N LEU A 178 -14.26 1.92 6.00
CA LEU A 178 -13.24 1.45 5.06
C LEU A 178 -11.94 2.24 5.25
N CYS A 179 -10.86 1.56 5.60
CA CYS A 179 -9.55 2.16 5.82
C CYS A 179 -8.51 1.65 4.84
N PHE A 180 -7.53 2.50 4.53
CA PHE A 180 -6.35 2.14 3.75
C PHE A 180 -5.32 1.39 4.59
N PHE A 181 -4.64 0.44 3.93
CA PHE A 181 -3.51 -0.30 4.51
C PHE A 181 -2.30 -0.33 3.56
N GLY A 182 -2.16 0.70 2.71
CA GLY A 182 -0.98 0.92 1.91
C GLY A 182 -0.75 -0.08 0.78
N LEU A 183 -1.80 -0.52 0.11
CA LEU A 183 -1.74 -1.29 -1.13
C LEU A 183 -2.57 -0.60 -2.21
N HIS A 184 -1.91 -0.09 -3.24
CA HIS A 184 -2.52 0.74 -4.27
C HIS A 184 -1.97 0.40 -5.66
N VAL A 185 -2.80 0.51 -6.69
CA VAL A 185 -2.38 0.68 -8.08
C VAL A 185 -2.67 2.13 -8.45
N LEU A 186 -1.66 2.87 -8.84
CA LEU A 186 -1.73 4.32 -9.07
C LEU A 186 -1.29 4.65 -10.49
N GLY A 187 -1.92 5.64 -11.09
CA GLY A 187 -1.51 6.20 -12.37
C GLY A 187 -0.35 7.20 -12.23
N PRO A 188 0.38 7.47 -13.32
CA PRO A 188 1.52 8.40 -13.31
C PRO A 188 1.10 9.86 -13.09
N ASP A 189 -0.14 10.21 -13.31
CA ASP A 189 -0.75 11.52 -13.03
C ASP A 189 -0.63 11.93 -11.54
N LEU A 190 -0.50 10.95 -10.65
CA LEU A 190 -0.21 11.21 -9.22
C LEU A 190 1.03 12.09 -9.03
N PHE A 191 2.06 11.93 -9.84
CA PHE A 191 3.29 12.70 -9.69
C PHE A 191 3.11 14.20 -9.95
N ALA A 192 2.20 14.56 -10.86
CA ALA A 192 1.86 15.97 -11.08
C ALA A 192 1.17 16.60 -9.86
N ILE A 193 0.30 15.84 -9.19
CA ILE A 193 -0.37 16.27 -7.95
C ILE A 193 0.61 16.41 -6.77
N LEU A 194 1.62 15.54 -6.71
CA LEU A 194 2.61 15.57 -5.63
C LEU A 194 3.68 16.67 -5.79
N ASP A 195 3.81 17.26 -6.97
CA ASP A 195 4.72 18.38 -7.24
C ASP A 195 4.15 19.75 -6.82
N GLU A 196 2.84 19.85 -6.55
CA GLU A 196 2.18 21.07 -6.06
C GLU A 196 2.44 21.28 -4.56
#